data_00904eef6929cc78721e40e345bad43e
#
_entry.id   00904eef6929cc78721e40e345bad43e
#
_cell.length_a   1.000
_cell.length_b   1.000
_cell.length_c   1.000
_cell.angle_alpha   90.00
_cell.angle_beta   90.00
_cell.angle_gamma   90.00
#
_symmetry.space_group_name_H-M   'P 1'
#
loop_
_entity.id
_entity.type
_entity.pdbx_description
1 polymer ?
#
loop_
_entity_poly.entity_id
_entity_poly.type
_entity_poly.pdbx_seq_one_letter_code
_entity_poly.pdbx_strand_id
1 'polypeptide(L)'
;MHSSAVLPDSPAAALQLIRSQPSQYVVATFAGRKHILTPRDLLTVPRLRDVKVGDVLALDEIHELGSREYTLRGNPVIPQNRVKVDATVVEHTKGNMEFIFKKKRRKGYRKTIQHKQPYTRLRIGNIEIPLDQP
;
A
#
# COMPACT_ATOMS: atom_id res chain seq x y z
N MET A 1 32.11 16.72 -9.40
CA MET A 1 31.92 17.01 -7.97
C MET A 1 30.59 16.46 -7.52
N HIS A 2 30.65 15.64 -6.57
CA HIS A 2 29.41 15.21 -6.01
C HIS A 2 28.98 16.21 -4.96
N SER A 3 27.72 16.53 -4.94
CA SER A 3 27.18 17.25 -3.83
C SER A 3 27.23 16.30 -2.64
N SER A 4 27.94 16.69 -1.63
CA SER A 4 27.79 16.00 -0.37
C SER A 4 26.31 16.05 -0.02
N ALA A 5 25.73 14.89 0.18
CA ALA A 5 24.37 14.84 0.64
C ALA A 5 24.28 15.58 1.96
N VAL A 6 23.61 16.71 1.96
CA VAL A 6 23.29 17.39 3.20
C VAL A 6 22.20 16.55 3.84
N LEU A 7 22.53 15.92 4.95
CA LEU A 7 21.52 15.18 5.69
C LEU A 7 20.50 16.16 6.25
N PRO A 8 19.22 15.87 6.10
CA PRO A 8 18.20 16.75 6.63
C PRO A 8 18.25 16.80 8.16
N ASP A 9 18.19 17.99 8.70
CA ASP A 9 18.28 18.22 10.15
C ASP A 9 16.97 17.92 10.87
N SER A 10 15.88 17.82 10.13
CA SER A 10 14.56 17.67 10.73
C SER A 10 13.65 16.89 9.80
N PRO A 11 12.55 16.32 10.32
CA PRO A 11 11.56 15.70 9.46
C PRO A 11 10.99 16.64 8.41
N ALA A 12 10.82 17.92 8.73
CA ALA A 12 10.33 18.89 7.77
C ALA A 12 11.31 19.08 6.61
N ALA A 13 12.61 19.17 6.90
CA ALA A 13 13.63 19.28 5.87
C ALA A 13 13.68 18.01 5.01
N ALA A 14 13.56 16.84 5.62
CA ALA A 14 13.52 15.58 4.90
C ALA A 14 12.32 15.52 3.95
N LEU A 15 11.15 15.98 4.39
CA LEU A 15 9.95 16.01 3.57
C LEU A 15 10.11 16.91 2.34
N GLN A 16 10.73 18.07 2.51
CA GLN A 16 10.98 18.97 1.39
C GLN A 16 11.93 18.34 0.35
N LEU A 17 12.98 17.67 0.82
CA LEU A 17 13.91 17.00 -0.05
C LEU A 17 13.26 15.86 -0.83
N ILE A 18 12.48 15.05 -0.15
CA ILE A 18 11.75 13.95 -0.80
C ILE A 18 10.74 14.50 -1.81
N ARG A 19 10.04 15.57 -1.45
CA ARG A 19 9.05 16.19 -2.31
C ARG A 19 9.64 16.70 -3.60
N SER A 20 10.87 17.19 -3.58
CA SER A 20 11.55 17.70 -4.76
C SER A 20 12.02 16.59 -5.70
N GLN A 21 12.06 15.35 -5.25
CA GLN A 21 12.48 14.21 -6.07
C GLN A 21 11.39 13.78 -7.03
N PRO A 22 11.75 13.32 -8.25
CA PRO A 22 10.74 12.93 -9.24
C PRO A 22 10.01 11.63 -8.93
N SER A 23 10.60 10.75 -8.15
CA SER A 23 10.04 9.45 -7.83
C SER A 23 9.91 9.28 -6.33
N GLN A 24 8.74 8.89 -5.88
CA GLN A 24 8.46 8.71 -4.46
C GLN A 24 7.76 7.37 -4.26
N TYR A 25 7.98 6.80 -3.09
CA TYR A 25 7.27 5.60 -2.67
C TYR A 25 6.89 5.71 -1.20
N VAL A 26 5.93 4.92 -0.79
CA VAL A 26 5.58 4.76 0.61
C VAL A 26 5.55 3.28 0.97
N VAL A 27 5.86 2.98 2.22
CA VAL A 27 5.60 1.67 2.81
C VAL A 27 4.44 1.85 3.75
N ALA A 28 3.35 1.17 3.48
CA ALA A 28 2.12 1.32 4.25
C ALA A 28 1.54 -0.04 4.60
N THR A 29 0.86 -0.10 5.73
CA THR A 29 0.08 -1.29 6.11
C THR A 29 -1.34 -1.10 5.63
N PHE A 30 -1.82 -2.06 4.87
CA PHE A 30 -3.20 -2.10 4.41
C PHE A 30 -3.70 -3.53 4.40
N ALA A 31 -4.92 -3.74 4.90
CA ALA A 31 -5.51 -5.07 5.00
C ALA A 31 -4.59 -6.07 5.72
N GLY A 32 -3.93 -5.62 6.78
CA GLY A 32 -3.07 -6.45 7.61
C GLY A 32 -1.69 -6.76 7.05
N ARG A 33 -1.31 -6.18 5.92
CA ARG A 33 -0.01 -6.43 5.29
C ARG A 33 0.69 -5.14 4.93
N LYS A 34 2.02 -5.17 4.99
CA LYS A 34 2.84 -4.06 4.53
C LYS A 34 3.05 -4.15 3.03
N HIS A 35 2.93 -3.02 2.36
CA HIS A 35 3.13 -2.90 0.92
C HIS A 35 4.06 -1.73 0.63
N ILE A 36 4.89 -1.89 -0.39
CA ILE A 36 5.64 -0.78 -0.97
C ILE A 36 4.81 -0.27 -2.14
N LEU A 37 4.41 0.98 -2.08
CA LEU A 37 3.46 1.56 -3.03
C LEU A 37 4.02 2.81 -3.67
N THR A 38 3.80 2.93 -4.97
CA THR A 38 4.09 4.14 -5.73
C THR A 38 2.80 4.71 -6.30
N PRO A 39 2.77 5.99 -6.69
CA PRO A 39 1.57 6.54 -7.30
C PRO A 39 1.12 5.74 -8.52
N ARG A 40 -0.19 5.56 -8.66
CA ARG A 40 -0.84 4.84 -9.74
C ARG A 40 -0.69 3.31 -9.69
N ASP A 41 -0.07 2.76 -8.66
CA ASP A 41 -0.01 1.32 -8.51
C ASP A 41 -1.41 0.73 -8.35
N LEU A 42 -1.57 -0.47 -8.85
CA LEU A 42 -2.77 -1.25 -8.65
C LEU A 42 -2.51 -2.29 -7.56
N LEU A 43 -3.20 -2.13 -6.44
CA LEU A 43 -3.05 -3.02 -5.28
C LEU A 43 -4.21 -3.98 -5.23
N THR A 44 -3.91 -5.28 -5.15
CA THR A 44 -4.92 -6.32 -5.00
C THR A 44 -4.88 -6.84 -3.57
N VAL A 45 -6.01 -6.78 -2.89
CA VAL A 45 -6.15 -7.22 -1.50
C VAL A 45 -7.35 -8.15 -1.38
N PRO A 46 -7.45 -8.95 -0.32
CA PRO A 46 -8.67 -9.70 -0.06
C PRO A 46 -9.89 -8.77 -0.03
N ARG A 47 -11.04 -9.28 -0.44
CA ARG A 47 -12.22 -8.44 -0.61
C ARG A 47 -12.52 -7.62 0.64
N LEU A 48 -12.63 -6.33 0.43
CA LEU A 48 -13.03 -5.39 1.47
C LEU A 48 -14.55 -5.33 1.54
N ARG A 49 -15.07 -5.41 2.74
CA ARG A 49 -16.49 -5.23 3.00
C ARG A 49 -16.76 -3.74 3.20
N ASP A 50 -17.98 -3.32 3.04
CA ASP A 50 -18.42 -1.95 3.33
C ASP A 50 -17.81 -0.88 2.44
N VAL A 51 -17.16 -1.26 1.33
CA VAL A 51 -16.65 -0.30 0.35
C VAL A 51 -17.26 -0.61 -1.02
N LYS A 52 -17.46 0.44 -1.79
CA LYS A 52 -18.01 0.35 -3.14
C LYS A 52 -16.99 0.83 -4.15
N VAL A 53 -17.13 0.37 -5.37
CA VAL A 53 -16.31 0.88 -6.47
C VAL A 53 -16.48 2.39 -6.56
N GLY A 54 -15.36 3.11 -6.61
CA GLY A 54 -15.32 4.55 -6.59
C GLY A 54 -15.04 5.17 -5.22
N ASP A 55 -15.14 4.39 -4.13
CA ASP A 55 -14.81 4.89 -2.81
C ASP A 55 -13.32 5.20 -2.71
N VAL A 56 -13.00 6.25 -1.98
CA VAL A 56 -11.62 6.68 -1.72
C VAL A 56 -11.30 6.37 -0.27
N LEU A 57 -10.23 5.62 -0.06
CA LEU A 57 -9.79 5.21 1.26
C LEU A 57 -8.46 5.88 1.57
N ALA A 58 -8.32 6.43 2.77
CA ALA A 58 -7.05 6.98 3.21
C ALA A 58 -6.15 5.85 3.74
N LEU A 59 -4.88 5.89 3.36
CA LEU A 59 -3.87 5.01 3.94
C LEU A 59 -3.34 5.68 5.20
N ASP A 60 -3.75 5.18 6.35
CA ASP A 60 -3.45 5.82 7.64
C ASP A 60 -2.22 5.26 8.35
N GLU A 61 -1.73 4.11 7.94
CA GLU A 61 -0.54 3.51 8.52
C GLU A 61 0.63 3.54 7.53
N ILE A 62 1.21 4.71 7.35
CA ILE A 62 2.38 4.89 6.48
C ILE A 62 3.62 4.84 7.36
N HIS A 63 4.47 3.85 7.13
CA HIS A 63 5.66 3.61 7.94
C HIS A 63 6.91 4.26 7.38
N GLU A 64 6.96 4.44 6.09
CA GLU A 64 8.14 4.98 5.43
C GLU A 64 7.72 5.78 4.20
N LEU A 65 8.38 6.90 4.01
CA LEU A 65 8.25 7.71 2.80
C LEU A 65 9.64 7.89 2.24
N GLY A 66 9.84 7.59 1.00
CA GLY A 66 11.14 7.68 0.40
C GLY A 66 11.11 8.19 -1.02
N SER A 67 12.29 8.58 -1.48
CA SER A 67 12.58 8.90 -2.86
C SER A 67 13.83 8.14 -3.24
N ARG A 68 14.38 8.44 -4.40
CA ARG A 68 15.58 7.76 -4.85
C ARG A 68 16.77 7.98 -3.89
N GLU A 69 16.87 9.15 -3.27
CA GLU A 69 18.03 9.54 -2.46
C GLU A 69 17.73 9.68 -0.98
N TYR A 70 16.48 9.91 -0.61
CA TYR A 70 16.11 10.23 0.77
C TYR A 70 15.03 9.31 1.28
N THR A 71 15.08 9.02 2.57
CA THR A 71 14.08 8.17 3.23
C THR A 71 13.71 8.77 4.57
N LEU A 72 12.41 8.85 4.85
CA LEU A 72 11.87 9.21 6.14
C LEU A 72 11.10 8.02 6.69
N ARG A 73 11.48 7.56 7.88
CA ARG A 73 10.80 6.45 8.55
C ARG A 73 9.99 6.95 9.72
N GLY A 74 8.80 6.42 9.86
CA GLY A 74 7.99 6.63 11.04
C GLY A 74 8.44 5.74 12.18
N ASN A 75 8.10 6.16 13.39
CA ASN A 75 8.42 5.41 14.59
C ASN A 75 7.17 5.28 15.46
N PRO A 76 6.27 4.31 15.15
CA PRO A 76 6.28 3.38 14.01
C PRO A 76 5.66 3.93 12.73
N VAL A 77 4.88 5.01 12.78
CA VAL A 77 4.17 5.54 11.63
C VAL A 77 4.46 7.02 11.44
N ILE A 78 4.38 7.46 10.18
CA ILE A 78 4.51 8.88 9.85
C ILE A 78 3.15 9.55 10.09
N PRO A 79 3.10 10.69 10.80
CA PRO A 79 1.84 11.38 11.01
C PRO A 79 1.15 11.78 9.70
N GLN A 80 -0.17 11.71 9.69
CA GLN A 80 -0.97 12.01 8.49
C GLN A 80 -0.87 13.46 8.04
N ASN A 81 -0.51 14.37 8.93
CA ASN A 81 -0.28 15.75 8.54
C ASN A 81 1.00 15.96 7.73
N ARG A 82 1.86 14.97 7.66
CA ARG A 82 3.13 15.04 6.92
C ARG A 82 3.09 14.34 5.57
N VAL A 83 2.29 13.31 5.44
CA VAL A 83 2.13 12.60 4.18
C VAL A 83 0.71 12.05 4.09
N LYS A 84 0.11 12.18 2.92
CA LYS A 84 -1.22 11.64 2.65
C LYS A 84 -1.19 10.84 1.36
N VAL A 85 -1.75 9.66 1.41
CA VAL A 85 -1.93 8.80 0.23
C VAL A 85 -3.32 8.22 0.30
N ASP A 86 -4.05 8.34 -0.80
CA ASP A 86 -5.38 7.77 -0.93
C ASP A 86 -5.37 6.60 -1.90
N ALA A 87 -6.27 5.67 -1.70
CA ALA A 87 -6.49 4.56 -2.60
C ALA A 87 -7.96 4.55 -3.03
N THR A 88 -8.19 4.46 -4.32
CA THR A 88 -9.54 4.41 -4.88
C THR A 88 -9.91 2.98 -5.23
N VAL A 89 -11.08 2.53 -4.79
CA VAL A 89 -11.58 1.20 -5.12
C VAL A 89 -11.98 1.19 -6.57
N VAL A 90 -11.29 0.40 -7.39
CA VAL A 90 -11.55 0.35 -8.83
C VAL A 90 -12.41 -0.83 -9.23
N GLU A 91 -12.31 -1.95 -8.53
CA GLU A 91 -13.18 -3.10 -8.79
C GLU A 91 -13.17 -4.11 -7.65
N HIS A 92 -14.25 -4.87 -7.57
CA HIS A 92 -14.29 -6.11 -6.80
C HIS A 92 -14.24 -7.25 -7.81
N THR A 93 -13.37 -8.19 -7.59
CA THR A 93 -13.16 -9.29 -8.54
C THR A 93 -13.04 -10.61 -7.81
N LYS A 94 -13.10 -11.69 -8.56
CA LYS A 94 -12.84 -13.03 -8.04
C LYS A 94 -11.61 -13.58 -8.74
N GLY A 95 -10.75 -14.23 -7.97
CA GLY A 95 -9.61 -14.93 -8.52
C GLY A 95 -10.02 -16.15 -9.30
N ASN A 96 -9.04 -16.84 -9.86
CA ASN A 96 -9.27 -18.09 -10.54
C ASN A 96 -9.83 -19.13 -9.58
N MET A 97 -10.70 -20.00 -10.09
CA MET A 97 -11.26 -21.07 -9.29
C MET A 97 -10.16 -22.09 -8.98
N GLU A 98 -10.08 -22.48 -7.71
CA GLU A 98 -9.19 -23.51 -7.25
C GLU A 98 -9.98 -24.75 -6.87
N PHE A 99 -9.43 -25.91 -7.17
CA PHE A 99 -10.04 -27.18 -6.79
C PHE A 99 -9.15 -27.84 -5.74
N ILE A 100 -9.73 -28.07 -4.57
CA ILE A 100 -9.04 -28.75 -3.49
C ILE A 100 -9.53 -30.19 -3.43
N PHE A 101 -8.62 -31.11 -3.63
CA PHE A 101 -8.90 -32.53 -3.61
C PHE A 101 -8.52 -33.13 -2.27
N LYS A 102 -9.49 -33.74 -1.59
CA LYS A 102 -9.24 -34.50 -0.37
C LYS A 102 -9.55 -35.96 -0.59
N LYS A 103 -8.58 -36.81 -0.29
CA LYS A 103 -8.71 -38.24 -0.47
C LYS A 103 -8.21 -39.00 0.78
N LYS A 104 -9.04 -39.90 1.30
CA LYS A 104 -8.64 -40.81 2.37
C LYS A 104 -8.41 -42.19 1.78
N ARG A 105 -7.19 -42.71 1.98
CA ARG A 105 -6.72 -43.95 1.37
C ARG A 105 -7.53 -45.18 1.72
N ARG A 106 -7.91 -45.32 3.00
CA ARG A 106 -8.53 -46.56 3.50
C ARG A 106 -10.07 -46.59 3.41
N LYS A 107 -10.69 -45.48 3.19
CA LYS A 107 -12.16 -45.37 3.19
C LYS A 107 -12.75 -44.92 1.84
N GLY A 108 -11.97 -44.85 0.81
CA GLY A 108 -12.45 -44.38 -0.50
C GLY A 108 -12.98 -42.96 -0.48
N TYR A 109 -12.63 -42.21 0.54
CA TYR A 109 -13.13 -40.83 0.68
C TYR A 109 -12.51 -39.92 -0.35
N ARG A 110 -13.36 -39.25 -1.12
CA ARG A 110 -12.93 -38.23 -2.07
C ARG A 110 -13.85 -37.02 -1.90
N LYS A 111 -13.24 -35.86 -1.75
CA LYS A 111 -13.97 -34.60 -1.70
C LYS A 111 -13.26 -33.57 -2.54
N THR A 112 -13.98 -32.98 -3.49
CA THR A 112 -13.49 -31.87 -4.29
C THR A 112 -14.15 -30.61 -3.78
N ILE A 113 -13.35 -29.64 -3.38
CA ILE A 113 -13.82 -28.33 -2.90
C ILE A 113 -13.45 -27.30 -3.97
N GLN A 114 -14.44 -26.60 -4.48
CA GLN A 114 -14.24 -25.48 -5.37
C GLN A 114 -14.02 -24.23 -4.54
N HIS A 115 -12.97 -23.50 -4.80
CA HIS A 115 -12.67 -22.26 -4.09
C HIS A 115 -12.39 -21.14 -5.08
N LYS A 116 -13.06 -20.01 -4.87
CA LYS A 116 -12.89 -18.80 -5.66
C LYS A 116 -12.65 -17.65 -4.70
N GLN A 117 -11.40 -17.20 -4.60
CA GLN A 117 -11.02 -16.14 -3.67
C GLN A 117 -11.49 -14.79 -4.20
N PRO A 118 -12.32 -14.06 -3.45
CA PRO A 118 -12.71 -12.71 -3.86
C PRO A 118 -11.62 -11.69 -3.50
N TYR A 119 -11.43 -10.72 -4.37
CA TYR A 119 -10.45 -9.66 -4.20
C TYR A 119 -11.07 -8.29 -4.43
N THR A 120 -10.40 -7.28 -3.90
CA THR A 120 -10.69 -5.88 -4.20
C THR A 120 -9.42 -5.28 -4.80
N ARG A 121 -9.55 -4.56 -5.89
CA ARG A 121 -8.44 -3.84 -6.50
C ARG A 121 -8.57 -2.36 -6.21
N LEU A 122 -7.44 -1.77 -5.83
CA LEU A 122 -7.34 -0.37 -5.44
C LEU A 122 -6.27 0.29 -6.29
N ARG A 123 -6.54 1.51 -6.74
CA ARG A 123 -5.54 2.32 -7.41
C ARG A 123 -4.98 3.33 -6.43
N ILE A 124 -3.67 3.31 -6.28
CA ILE A 124 -2.98 4.24 -5.37
C ILE A 124 -2.95 5.62 -6.01
N GLY A 125 -3.37 6.61 -5.25
CA GLY A 125 -3.34 7.99 -5.68
C GLY A 125 -1.96 8.63 -5.55
N ASN A 126 -1.91 9.94 -5.71
CA ASN A 126 -0.67 10.67 -5.56
C ASN A 126 -0.24 10.69 -4.10
N ILE A 127 1.08 10.71 -3.89
CA ILE A 127 1.66 10.92 -2.57
C ILE A 127 1.68 12.41 -2.33
N GLU A 128 0.87 12.87 -1.39
CA GLU A 128 0.77 14.28 -1.05
C GLU A 128 1.63 14.58 0.17
N ILE A 129 2.56 15.52 0.00
CA ILE A 129 3.41 16.03 1.08
C ILE A 129 3.07 17.50 1.24
N PRO A 130 2.27 17.87 2.26
CA PRO A 130 1.87 19.26 2.45
C PRO A 130 3.09 20.17 2.65
N LEU A 131 3.05 21.37 2.04
CA LEU A 131 4.16 22.32 2.10
C LEU A 131 4.29 23.00 3.45
N ASP A 132 3.17 23.34 4.02
CA ASP A 132 3.14 24.15 5.23
C ASP A 132 3.01 23.24 6.44
N GLN A 133 4.14 22.75 6.89
CA GLN A 133 4.21 21.99 8.12
C GLN A 133 4.59 22.93 9.26
N PRO A 134 3.70 23.22 10.19
CA PRO A 134 4.11 23.96 11.37
C PRO A 134 5.09 23.18 12.22
#